data_aceca369fd9025a455fa2b260605e7ca
#
_entry.id   aceca369fd9025a455fa2b260605e7ca
#
_cell.length_a   1.000
_cell.length_b   1.000
_cell.length_c   1.000
_cell.angle_alpha   90.00
_cell.angle_beta   90.00
_cell.angle_gamma   90.00
#
_symmetry.space_group_name_H-M   'P 1'
#
loop_
_entity.id
_entity.type
_entity.pdbx_description
1 polymer ?
#
loop_
_entity_poly.entity_id
_entity_poly.type
_entity_poly.pdbx_seq_one_letter_code
_entity_poly.pdbx_strand_id
1 'polypeptide(L)'
;MEYIFSDVSNRIFRSEIREILKWTRKPGVISFGGGLPDADLFPIRDIIDITRDVLEKKGYLALQYGPSPGEDEFLDALLAHMAEFGDMAKKEQMCVTSSSQQGLDLLSLMFLDEGSPIIMELPSYLGGIQAFRRCGADMRGIPMDDNGMDLDGMQKMLDDLDKEGKKPRFIYVIPDYQNPSGITMSLERRKKVIEIAHQRGIPLVEDSPYRELSFTGKILPSLWTLS
;
A
#
# COMPACT_ATOMS: atom_id res chain seq x y z
N MET A 1 -12.69 27.71 25.31
CA MET A 1 -13.59 26.65 24.83
C MET A 1 -12.76 25.39 24.72
N GLU A 2 -13.09 24.34 25.45
CA GLU A 2 -12.39 23.06 25.43
C GLU A 2 -13.10 22.17 24.40
N TYR A 3 -12.36 21.60 23.44
CA TYR A 3 -12.92 20.73 22.42
C TYR A 3 -12.76 19.28 22.86
N ILE A 4 -13.82 18.50 22.73
CA ILE A 4 -13.79 17.05 22.97
C ILE A 4 -13.47 16.38 21.62
N PHE A 5 -12.32 15.73 21.54
CA PHE A 5 -11.89 14.97 20.37
C PHE A 5 -12.33 13.51 20.48
N SER A 6 -12.48 12.85 19.33
CA SER A 6 -12.78 11.42 19.29
C SER A 6 -11.57 10.58 19.72
N ASP A 7 -11.81 9.33 20.17
CA ASP A 7 -10.73 8.39 20.50
C ASP A 7 -9.83 8.12 19.27
N VAL A 8 -10.40 8.12 18.07
CA VAL A 8 -9.63 7.99 16.81
C VAL A 8 -8.61 9.10 16.68
N SER A 9 -8.97 10.36 16.98
CA SER A 9 -8.04 11.49 16.88
C SER A 9 -6.88 11.40 17.88
N ASN A 10 -7.11 10.75 19.02
CA ASN A 10 -6.08 10.52 20.04
C ASN A 10 -5.06 9.44 19.63
N ARG A 11 -5.41 8.61 18.62
CA ARG A 11 -4.52 7.58 18.04
C ARG A 11 -3.67 8.10 16.88
N ILE A 12 -3.93 9.33 16.39
CA ILE A 12 -3.20 9.94 15.29
C ILE A 12 -2.00 10.70 15.86
N PHE A 13 -0.80 10.20 15.57
CA PHE A 13 0.44 10.87 15.96
C PHE A 13 0.97 11.73 14.80
N ARG A 14 1.74 12.76 15.15
CA ARG A 14 2.50 13.52 14.16
C ARG A 14 3.47 12.60 13.45
N SER A 15 3.52 12.69 12.11
CA SER A 15 4.46 11.91 11.31
C SER A 15 5.90 12.36 11.60
N GLU A 16 6.72 11.45 12.12
CA GLU A 16 8.16 11.67 12.34
C GLU A 16 8.88 12.02 11.03
N ILE A 17 8.47 11.42 9.92
CA ILE A 17 8.99 11.77 8.58
C ILE A 17 8.75 13.24 8.27
N ARG A 18 7.59 13.81 8.59
CA ARG A 18 7.33 15.24 8.35
C ARG A 18 8.27 16.14 9.15
N GLU A 19 8.67 15.72 10.34
CA GLU A 19 9.66 16.46 11.12
C GLU A 19 11.05 16.37 10.47
N ILE A 20 11.45 15.20 10.00
CA ILE A 20 12.70 15.00 9.26
C ILE A 20 12.69 15.85 7.96
N LEU A 21 11.59 15.84 7.20
CA LEU A 21 11.45 16.61 5.96
C LEU A 21 11.56 18.13 6.16
N LYS A 22 11.31 18.67 7.35
CA LYS A 22 11.58 20.10 7.64
C LYS A 22 13.08 20.41 7.61
N TRP A 23 13.93 19.46 8.02
CA TRP A 23 15.37 19.63 8.00
C TRP A 23 15.94 19.56 6.58
N THR A 24 15.33 18.81 5.67
CA THR A 24 15.78 18.67 4.29
C THR A 24 15.69 19.97 3.49
N ARG A 25 14.85 20.91 3.93
CA ARG A 25 14.68 22.23 3.29
C ARG A 25 15.74 23.25 3.69
N LYS A 26 16.64 22.93 4.64
CA LYS A 26 17.69 23.84 5.06
C LYS A 26 18.83 23.86 4.04
N PRO A 27 19.36 25.05 3.68
CA PRO A 27 20.51 25.14 2.79
C PRO A 27 21.70 24.31 3.28
N GLY A 28 22.36 23.60 2.38
CA GLY A 28 23.56 22.78 2.68
C GLY A 28 23.26 21.41 3.29
N VAL A 29 22.00 21.03 3.48
CA VAL A 29 21.64 19.68 3.92
C VAL A 29 21.45 18.76 2.72
N ILE A 30 22.21 17.66 2.69
CA ILE A 30 22.00 16.54 1.76
C ILE A 30 21.17 15.50 2.50
N SER A 31 19.96 15.25 2.04
CA SER A 31 19.03 14.32 2.69
C SER A 31 18.96 12.99 1.94
N PHE A 32 19.11 11.89 2.69
CA PHE A 32 18.81 10.53 2.25
C PHE A 32 17.48 10.02 2.81
N GLY A 33 16.72 10.88 3.48
CA GLY A 33 15.40 10.56 4.06
C GLY A 33 14.27 11.07 3.19
N GLY A 34 13.16 10.32 3.17
CA GLY A 34 11.92 10.73 2.55
C GLY A 34 11.70 10.28 1.10
N GLY A 35 12.74 9.87 0.37
CA GLY A 35 12.62 9.25 -0.96
C GLY A 35 11.78 10.05 -1.97
N LEU A 36 11.90 11.39 -1.98
CA LEU A 36 11.15 12.23 -2.93
C LEU A 36 11.65 12.00 -4.36
N PRO A 37 10.72 11.89 -5.34
CA PRO A 37 11.11 11.87 -6.76
C PRO A 37 11.87 13.14 -7.17
N ASP A 38 12.76 13.00 -8.13
CA ASP A 38 13.47 14.14 -8.73
C ASP A 38 12.47 15.05 -9.46
N ALA A 39 12.43 16.32 -9.05
CA ALA A 39 11.48 17.30 -9.57
C ALA A 39 11.70 17.61 -11.05
N ASP A 40 12.95 17.48 -11.55
CA ASP A 40 13.30 17.75 -12.95
C ASP A 40 12.78 16.64 -13.91
N LEU A 41 12.41 15.47 -13.37
CA LEU A 41 11.85 14.37 -14.13
C LEU A 41 10.33 14.41 -14.25
N PHE A 42 9.64 15.34 -13.60
CA PHE A 42 8.19 15.45 -13.74
C PHE A 42 7.79 15.84 -15.17
N PRO A 43 6.86 15.07 -15.81
CA PRO A 43 6.43 15.32 -17.19
C PRO A 43 5.42 16.48 -17.26
N ILE A 44 5.84 17.68 -16.81
CA ILE A 44 4.95 18.85 -16.65
C ILE A 44 4.30 19.23 -17.97
N ARG A 45 5.05 19.20 -19.08
CA ARG A 45 4.55 19.56 -20.41
C ARG A 45 3.46 18.62 -20.88
N ASP A 46 3.72 17.32 -20.75
CA ASP A 46 2.75 16.29 -21.13
C ASP A 46 1.46 16.40 -20.31
N ILE A 47 1.59 16.67 -18.99
CA ILE A 47 0.43 16.86 -18.11
C ILE A 47 -0.39 18.08 -18.54
N ILE A 48 0.26 19.19 -18.90
CA ILE A 48 -0.43 20.40 -19.37
C ILE A 48 -1.21 20.08 -20.67
N ASP A 49 -0.56 19.42 -21.64
CA ASP A 49 -1.14 19.16 -22.94
C ASP A 49 -2.29 18.13 -22.83
N ILE A 50 -2.12 17.07 -22.07
CA ILE A 50 -3.19 16.08 -21.79
C ILE A 50 -4.36 16.74 -21.06
N THR A 51 -4.09 17.59 -20.04
CA THR A 51 -5.14 18.26 -19.28
C THR A 51 -5.96 19.17 -20.20
N ARG A 52 -5.29 19.94 -21.09
CA ARG A 52 -5.97 20.78 -22.08
C ARG A 52 -6.86 19.94 -22.99
N ASP A 53 -6.29 18.87 -23.55
CA ASP A 53 -6.99 17.96 -24.46
C ASP A 53 -8.27 17.34 -23.84
N VAL A 54 -8.14 16.88 -22.58
CA VAL A 54 -9.28 16.32 -21.83
C VAL A 54 -10.35 17.40 -21.59
N LEU A 55 -9.96 18.60 -21.16
CA LEU A 55 -10.94 19.66 -20.89
C LEU A 55 -11.62 20.17 -22.15
N GLU A 56 -10.91 20.28 -23.28
CA GLU A 56 -11.48 20.69 -24.56
C GLU A 56 -12.44 19.62 -25.12
N LYS A 57 -12.11 18.33 -25.02
CA LYS A 57 -12.91 17.26 -25.61
C LYS A 57 -14.01 16.72 -24.71
N LYS A 58 -13.73 16.60 -23.40
CA LYS A 58 -14.57 15.92 -22.41
C LYS A 58 -14.73 16.70 -21.11
N GLY A 59 -14.51 18.04 -21.12
CA GLY A 59 -14.54 18.86 -19.91
C GLY A 59 -15.84 18.75 -19.12
N TYR A 60 -16.97 18.58 -19.80
CA TYR A 60 -18.26 18.39 -19.16
C TYR A 60 -18.38 17.08 -18.35
N LEU A 61 -17.64 16.02 -18.74
CA LEU A 61 -17.51 14.77 -17.97
C LEU A 61 -16.44 14.89 -16.88
N ALA A 62 -15.28 15.41 -17.25
CA ALA A 62 -14.13 15.49 -16.33
C ALA A 62 -14.38 16.38 -15.10
N LEU A 63 -15.30 17.36 -15.21
CA LEU A 63 -15.67 18.29 -14.13
C LEU A 63 -16.99 17.92 -13.44
N GLN A 64 -17.66 16.84 -13.85
CA GLN A 64 -18.90 16.38 -13.25
C GLN A 64 -18.63 15.25 -12.22
N TYR A 65 -19.64 14.94 -11.41
CA TYR A 65 -19.62 13.73 -10.58
C TYR A 65 -19.51 12.49 -11.45
N GLY A 66 -18.59 11.61 -11.11
CA GLY A 66 -18.38 10.33 -11.77
C GLY A 66 -18.82 9.12 -10.93
N PRO A 67 -18.75 7.91 -11.49
CA PRO A 67 -19.04 6.68 -10.77
C PRO A 67 -18.01 6.44 -9.65
N SER A 68 -18.48 5.93 -8.50
CA SER A 68 -17.60 5.71 -7.33
C SER A 68 -16.42 4.79 -7.59
N PRO A 69 -16.52 3.72 -8.40
CA PRO A 69 -15.35 2.88 -8.71
C PRO A 69 -14.33 3.54 -9.64
N GLY A 70 -14.74 4.54 -10.41
CA GLY A 70 -13.92 5.21 -11.43
C GLY A 70 -14.60 5.22 -12.80
N GLU A 71 -14.12 6.08 -13.69
CA GLU A 71 -14.63 6.16 -15.06
C GLU A 71 -14.27 4.92 -15.88
N ASP A 72 -15.20 4.42 -16.66
CA ASP A 72 -15.04 3.17 -17.44
C ASP A 72 -13.82 3.16 -18.34
N GLU A 73 -13.56 4.26 -19.05
CA GLU A 73 -12.39 4.38 -19.93
C GLU A 73 -11.07 4.32 -19.14
N PHE A 74 -11.06 4.88 -17.94
CA PHE A 74 -9.89 4.82 -17.07
C PHE A 74 -9.67 3.42 -16.50
N LEU A 75 -10.75 2.74 -16.09
CA LEU A 75 -10.69 1.35 -15.65
C LEU A 75 -10.22 0.41 -16.76
N ASP A 76 -10.68 0.62 -18.01
CA ASP A 76 -10.21 -0.15 -19.16
C ASP A 76 -8.71 0.06 -19.43
N ALA A 77 -8.23 1.30 -19.33
CA ALA A 77 -6.81 1.61 -19.48
C ALA A 77 -5.96 0.96 -18.37
N LEU A 78 -6.45 0.98 -17.12
CA LEU A 78 -5.77 0.31 -16.00
C LEU A 78 -5.73 -1.21 -16.18
N LEU A 79 -6.83 -1.83 -16.62
CA LEU A 79 -6.87 -3.27 -16.90
C LEU A 79 -5.87 -3.66 -17.99
N ALA A 80 -5.79 -2.85 -19.07
CA ALA A 80 -4.82 -3.08 -20.12
C ALA A 80 -3.38 -2.98 -19.60
N HIS A 81 -3.09 -1.96 -18.79
CA HIS A 81 -1.79 -1.78 -18.16
C HIS A 81 -1.44 -2.93 -17.21
N MET A 82 -2.36 -3.33 -16.33
CA MET A 82 -2.16 -4.46 -15.42
C MET A 82 -1.87 -5.77 -16.17
N ALA A 83 -2.57 -6.00 -17.29
CA ALA A 83 -2.38 -7.19 -18.12
C ALA A 83 -0.97 -7.29 -18.72
N GLU A 84 -0.27 -6.16 -18.99
CA GLU A 84 1.11 -6.15 -19.43
C GLU A 84 2.06 -6.78 -18.41
N PHE A 85 1.70 -6.72 -17.13
CA PHE A 85 2.45 -7.31 -16.02
C PHE A 85 1.90 -8.68 -15.55
N GLY A 86 0.91 -9.21 -16.27
CA GLY A 86 0.29 -10.51 -15.98
C GLY A 86 -0.83 -10.45 -14.93
N ASP A 87 -1.18 -9.27 -14.43
CA ASP A 87 -2.26 -9.12 -13.46
C ASP A 87 -3.62 -9.03 -14.18
N MET A 88 -4.37 -10.12 -14.14
CA MET A 88 -5.69 -10.20 -14.76
C MET A 88 -6.78 -9.90 -13.72
N ALA A 89 -7.57 -8.88 -13.99
CA ALA A 89 -8.70 -8.48 -13.14
C ALA A 89 -9.93 -8.14 -14.00
N LYS A 90 -11.08 -7.96 -13.34
CA LYS A 90 -12.31 -7.46 -13.96
C LYS A 90 -12.63 -6.08 -13.39
N LYS A 91 -13.38 -5.26 -14.12
CA LYS A 91 -13.79 -3.91 -13.67
C LYS A 91 -14.46 -3.94 -12.29
N GLU A 92 -15.28 -4.95 -12.03
CA GLU A 92 -16.01 -5.11 -10.77
C GLU A 92 -15.11 -5.38 -9.56
N GLN A 93 -13.84 -5.71 -9.82
CA GLN A 93 -12.80 -5.94 -8.79
C GLN A 93 -11.94 -4.68 -8.57
N MET A 94 -12.23 -3.58 -9.26
CA MET A 94 -11.42 -2.37 -9.23
C MET A 94 -12.16 -1.21 -8.55
N CYS A 95 -11.38 -0.39 -7.87
CA CYS A 95 -11.86 0.87 -7.31
C CYS A 95 -10.71 1.88 -7.34
N VAL A 96 -10.93 2.99 -8.03
CA VAL A 96 -9.97 4.11 -8.07
C VAL A 96 -10.05 4.90 -6.78
N THR A 97 -8.90 5.17 -6.18
CA THR A 97 -8.79 5.94 -4.93
C THR A 97 -7.89 7.17 -5.11
N SER A 98 -8.04 8.17 -4.24
CA SER A 98 -7.11 9.30 -4.15
C SER A 98 -5.82 8.84 -3.48
N SER A 99 -4.93 8.22 -4.25
CA SER A 99 -3.71 7.54 -3.83
C SER A 99 -3.95 6.25 -3.02
N SER A 100 -2.89 5.44 -2.86
CA SER A 100 -2.90 4.22 -2.04
C SER A 100 -3.25 4.48 -0.57
N GLN A 101 -2.96 5.68 -0.05
CA GLN A 101 -3.31 6.03 1.33
C GLN A 101 -4.82 5.95 1.59
N GLN A 102 -5.64 6.41 0.64
CA GLN A 102 -7.10 6.25 0.77
C GLN A 102 -7.50 4.78 0.68
N GLY A 103 -6.85 4.00 -0.18
CA GLY A 103 -7.07 2.55 -0.27
C GLY A 103 -6.80 1.85 1.07
N LEU A 104 -5.66 2.13 1.69
CA LEU A 104 -5.29 1.60 3.02
C LEU A 104 -6.27 2.04 4.11
N ASP A 105 -6.72 3.29 4.07
CA ASP A 105 -7.74 3.80 5.00
C ASP A 105 -9.08 3.07 4.85
N LEU A 106 -9.54 2.86 3.62
CA LEU A 106 -10.79 2.14 3.34
C LEU A 106 -10.69 0.67 3.77
N LEU A 107 -9.57 -0.01 3.45
CA LEU A 107 -9.33 -1.38 3.91
C LEU A 107 -9.32 -1.46 5.44
N SER A 108 -8.69 -0.48 6.11
CA SER A 108 -8.70 -0.42 7.56
C SER A 108 -10.11 -0.34 8.13
N LEU A 109 -10.95 0.53 7.56
CA LEU A 109 -12.35 0.67 7.97
C LEU A 109 -13.20 -0.57 7.70
N MET A 110 -12.89 -1.33 6.62
CA MET A 110 -13.63 -2.54 6.27
C MET A 110 -13.29 -3.73 7.15
N PHE A 111 -12.03 -3.86 7.58
CA PHE A 111 -11.54 -5.08 8.23
C PHE A 111 -11.23 -4.93 9.71
N LEU A 112 -11.01 -3.69 10.21
CA LEU A 112 -10.44 -3.48 11.54
C LEU A 112 -11.40 -2.82 12.51
N ASP A 113 -11.53 -3.47 13.66
CA ASP A 113 -12.03 -2.91 14.90
C ASP A 113 -10.85 -2.68 15.87
N GLU A 114 -11.10 -2.02 17.00
CA GLU A 114 -10.10 -1.88 18.05
C GLU A 114 -9.64 -3.24 18.58
N GLY A 115 -8.31 -3.43 18.62
CA GLY A 115 -7.69 -4.69 19.02
C GLY A 115 -7.71 -5.79 17.95
N SER A 116 -8.21 -5.53 16.74
CA SER A 116 -8.12 -6.48 15.63
C SER A 116 -6.67 -6.78 15.28
N PRO A 117 -6.20 -8.05 15.35
CA PRO A 117 -4.84 -8.39 14.98
C PRO A 117 -4.66 -8.33 13.47
N ILE A 118 -3.52 -7.82 13.05
CA ILE A 118 -2.99 -7.91 11.68
C ILE A 118 -1.54 -8.36 11.73
N ILE A 119 -1.10 -9.03 10.69
CA ILE A 119 0.32 -9.36 10.51
C ILE A 119 0.89 -8.43 9.44
N MET A 120 2.11 -7.95 9.65
CA MET A 120 2.81 -7.07 8.71
C MET A 120 4.32 -7.27 8.79
N GLU A 121 5.01 -6.84 7.76
CA GLU A 121 6.47 -6.81 7.75
C GLU A 121 7.03 -5.84 8.80
N LEU A 122 8.20 -6.13 9.34
CA LEU A 122 8.94 -5.28 10.28
C LEU A 122 10.39 -5.10 9.80
N PRO A 123 10.81 -3.87 9.43
CA PRO A 123 10.04 -2.62 9.40
C PRO A 123 8.98 -2.59 8.30
N SER A 124 8.04 -1.61 8.35
CA SER A 124 6.99 -1.46 7.36
C SER A 124 6.67 0.00 7.03
N TYR A 125 5.82 0.22 6.03
CA TYR A 125 5.45 1.54 5.55
C TYR A 125 4.67 2.33 6.59
N LEU A 126 5.15 3.54 6.90
CA LEU A 126 4.54 4.38 7.92
C LEU A 126 3.11 4.83 7.61
N GLY A 127 2.78 4.99 6.31
CA GLY A 127 1.41 5.32 5.92
C GLY A 127 0.42 4.19 6.22
N GLY A 128 0.82 2.93 5.98
CA GLY A 128 0.04 1.75 6.37
C GLY A 128 -0.10 1.65 7.88
N ILE A 129 1.02 1.78 8.62
CA ILE A 129 1.02 1.79 10.09
C ILE A 129 0.05 2.85 10.64
N GLN A 130 0.03 4.05 10.07
CA GLN A 130 -0.87 5.11 10.51
C GLN A 130 -2.34 4.79 10.23
N ALA A 131 -2.66 4.23 9.05
CA ALA A 131 -4.01 3.82 8.72
C ALA A 131 -4.53 2.74 9.69
N PHE A 132 -3.74 1.70 9.94
CA PHE A 132 -4.10 0.60 10.83
C PHE A 132 -4.19 1.05 12.29
N ARG A 133 -3.26 1.88 12.75
CA ARG A 133 -3.26 2.45 14.11
C ARG A 133 -4.49 3.31 14.37
N ARG A 134 -4.95 4.06 13.37
CA ARG A 134 -6.16 4.88 13.50
C ARG A 134 -7.37 4.04 13.89
N CYS A 135 -7.50 2.85 13.34
CA CYS A 135 -8.56 1.89 13.70
C CYS A 135 -8.28 1.12 15.00
N GLY A 136 -7.13 1.33 15.64
CA GLY A 136 -6.76 0.64 16.87
C GLY A 136 -6.31 -0.81 16.68
N ALA A 137 -5.75 -1.14 15.50
CA ALA A 137 -5.29 -2.50 15.19
C ALA A 137 -4.17 -2.97 16.15
N ASP A 138 -4.20 -4.25 16.51
CA ASP A 138 -3.11 -4.99 17.14
C ASP A 138 -2.12 -5.43 16.05
N MET A 139 -1.11 -4.57 15.78
CA MET A 139 -0.15 -4.79 14.70
C MET A 139 0.97 -5.72 15.13
N ARG A 140 1.06 -6.91 14.53
CA ARG A 140 2.07 -7.93 14.80
C ARG A 140 3.11 -7.92 13.68
N GLY A 141 4.30 -7.38 13.99
CA GLY A 141 5.41 -7.26 13.05
C GLY A 141 6.22 -8.54 12.95
N ILE A 142 6.49 -8.98 11.72
CA ILE A 142 7.36 -10.12 11.41
C ILE A 142 8.66 -9.59 10.80
N PRO A 143 9.84 -9.93 11.35
CA PRO A 143 11.12 -9.59 10.76
C PRO A 143 11.25 -10.05 9.32
N MET A 144 12.13 -9.42 8.57
CA MET A 144 12.48 -9.80 7.20
C MET A 144 13.93 -10.23 7.09
N ASP A 145 14.19 -11.16 6.18
CA ASP A 145 15.51 -11.49 5.66
C ASP A 145 15.67 -10.96 4.22
N ASP A 146 16.78 -11.28 3.54
CA ASP A 146 17.05 -10.84 2.16
C ASP A 146 16.02 -11.36 1.13
N ASN A 147 15.15 -12.27 1.50
CA ASN A 147 14.08 -12.84 0.67
C ASN A 147 12.68 -12.33 1.02
N GLY A 148 12.54 -11.44 2.00
CA GLY A 148 11.27 -10.89 2.47
C GLY A 148 10.88 -11.38 3.87
N MET A 149 9.58 -11.37 4.19
CA MET A 149 9.03 -11.74 5.51
C MET A 149 9.51 -13.13 5.96
N ASP A 150 9.98 -13.26 7.19
CA ASP A 150 10.36 -14.54 7.80
C ASP A 150 9.14 -15.44 7.99
N LEU A 151 9.14 -16.59 7.29
CA LEU A 151 8.00 -17.52 7.31
C LEU A 151 7.87 -18.28 8.63
N ASP A 152 8.98 -18.64 9.25
CA ASP A 152 8.97 -19.37 10.52
C ASP A 152 8.45 -18.45 11.63
N GLY A 153 8.88 -17.19 11.62
CA GLY A 153 8.35 -16.14 12.48
C GLY A 153 6.86 -15.88 12.25
N MET A 154 6.42 -15.85 10.98
CA MET A 154 5.00 -15.71 10.64
C MET A 154 4.17 -16.89 11.14
N GLN A 155 4.60 -18.12 10.91
CA GLN A 155 3.88 -19.31 11.40
C GLN A 155 3.78 -19.32 12.92
N LYS A 156 4.89 -19.05 13.61
CA LYS A 156 4.88 -18.93 15.07
C LYS A 156 3.91 -17.87 15.57
N MET A 157 3.87 -16.70 14.93
CA MET A 157 2.94 -15.63 15.29
C MET A 157 1.48 -16.06 15.09
N LEU A 158 1.19 -16.77 14.00
CA LEU A 158 -0.15 -17.32 13.75
C LEU A 158 -0.56 -18.33 14.80
N ASP A 159 0.35 -19.25 15.18
CA ASP A 159 0.08 -20.24 16.23
C ASP A 159 -0.11 -19.59 17.62
N ASP A 160 0.61 -18.50 17.90
CA ASP A 160 0.46 -17.76 19.15
C ASP A 160 -0.87 -17.00 19.19
N LEU A 161 -1.30 -16.40 18.09
CA LEU A 161 -2.61 -15.78 17.95
C LEU A 161 -3.75 -16.79 18.08
N ASP A 162 -3.60 -18.00 17.51
CA ASP A 162 -4.58 -19.07 17.67
C ASP A 162 -4.74 -19.47 19.16
N LYS A 163 -3.64 -19.56 19.93
CA LYS A 163 -3.68 -19.79 21.38
C LYS A 163 -4.37 -18.65 22.14
N GLU A 164 -4.24 -17.42 21.66
CA GLU A 164 -4.97 -16.26 22.20
C GLU A 164 -6.47 -16.26 21.80
N GLY A 165 -6.92 -17.19 20.98
CA GLY A 165 -8.27 -17.21 20.40
C GLY A 165 -8.52 -16.08 19.40
N LYS A 166 -7.47 -15.55 18.80
CA LYS A 166 -7.51 -14.44 17.85
C LYS A 166 -7.14 -14.90 16.46
N LYS A 167 -7.78 -14.32 15.44
CA LYS A 167 -7.46 -14.53 14.03
C LYS A 167 -7.08 -13.21 13.37
N PRO A 168 -5.93 -13.12 12.67
CA PRO A 168 -5.58 -11.91 11.93
C PRO A 168 -6.65 -11.57 10.89
N ARG A 169 -6.96 -10.30 10.76
CA ARG A 169 -7.90 -9.80 9.77
C ARG A 169 -7.32 -9.85 8.36
N PHE A 170 -6.01 -9.58 8.25
CA PHE A 170 -5.23 -9.72 7.03
C PHE A 170 -3.72 -9.79 7.34
N ILE A 171 -2.95 -10.16 6.32
CA ILE A 171 -1.49 -10.03 6.30
C ILE A 171 -1.16 -8.93 5.29
N TYR A 172 -0.44 -7.88 5.71
CA TYR A 172 -0.01 -6.75 4.89
C TYR A 172 1.44 -6.92 4.47
N VAL A 173 1.71 -6.84 3.17
CA VAL A 173 3.04 -6.99 2.58
C VAL A 173 3.30 -5.97 1.47
N ILE A 174 4.57 -5.57 1.33
CA ILE A 174 5.09 -4.77 0.22
C ILE A 174 6.13 -5.63 -0.50
N PRO A 175 5.73 -6.46 -1.48
CA PRO A 175 6.61 -7.51 -1.99
C PRO A 175 7.71 -7.00 -2.92
N ASP A 176 7.60 -5.80 -3.46
CA ASP A 176 8.58 -5.22 -4.39
C ASP A 176 9.22 -3.97 -3.81
N TYR A 177 10.57 -3.98 -3.69
CA TYR A 177 11.35 -2.84 -3.19
C TYR A 177 10.76 -2.24 -1.92
N GLN A 178 10.53 -3.10 -0.95
CA GLN A 178 9.83 -2.83 0.29
C GLN A 178 10.26 -1.51 0.96
N ASN A 179 9.29 -0.74 1.39
CA ASN A 179 9.54 0.51 2.10
C ASN A 179 9.45 0.28 3.62
N PRO A 180 10.56 0.45 4.39
CA PRO A 180 11.79 1.15 4.01
C PRO A 180 13.01 0.26 3.67
N SER A 181 12.88 -1.07 3.64
CA SER A 181 14.04 -1.97 3.57
C SER A 181 14.69 -2.06 2.17
N GLY A 182 13.93 -1.78 1.10
CA GLY A 182 14.38 -1.98 -0.27
C GLY A 182 14.41 -3.45 -0.73
N ILE A 183 14.03 -4.39 0.14
CA ILE A 183 14.02 -5.82 -0.15
C ILE A 183 12.91 -6.15 -1.14
N THR A 184 13.20 -7.02 -2.11
CA THR A 184 12.19 -7.62 -2.98
C THR A 184 11.94 -9.05 -2.56
N MET A 185 10.68 -9.36 -2.22
CA MET A 185 10.26 -10.70 -1.80
C MET A 185 10.50 -11.69 -2.94
N SER A 186 11.27 -12.75 -2.69
CA SER A 186 11.59 -13.76 -3.69
C SER A 186 10.34 -14.50 -4.15
N LEU A 187 10.36 -15.04 -5.38
CA LEU A 187 9.22 -15.78 -5.93
C LEU A 187 8.79 -16.95 -5.04
N GLU A 188 9.76 -17.68 -4.48
CA GLU A 188 9.49 -18.77 -3.57
C GLU A 188 8.83 -18.30 -2.28
N ARG A 189 9.26 -17.15 -1.76
CA ARG A 189 8.66 -16.54 -0.57
C ARG A 189 7.22 -16.09 -0.84
N ARG A 190 6.95 -15.47 -2.00
CA ARG A 190 5.59 -15.09 -2.42
C ARG A 190 4.64 -16.29 -2.40
N LYS A 191 5.04 -17.40 -3.05
CA LYS A 191 4.24 -18.64 -3.08
C LYS A 191 3.97 -19.18 -1.68
N LYS A 192 4.96 -19.18 -0.80
CA LYS A 192 4.82 -19.66 0.57
C LYS A 192 3.91 -18.79 1.43
N VAL A 193 4.02 -17.46 1.32
CA VAL A 193 3.12 -16.52 2.00
C VAL A 193 1.67 -16.76 1.57
N ILE A 194 1.42 -16.93 0.26
CA ILE A 194 0.10 -17.25 -0.29
C ILE A 194 -0.41 -18.58 0.27
N GLU A 195 0.43 -19.63 0.24
CA GLU A 195 0.07 -20.96 0.75
C GLU A 195 -0.35 -20.88 2.22
N ILE A 196 0.44 -20.23 3.09
CA ILE A 196 0.14 -20.10 4.51
C ILE A 196 -1.15 -19.27 4.71
N ALA A 197 -1.28 -18.13 4.02
CA ALA A 197 -2.47 -17.29 4.12
C ALA A 197 -3.74 -18.05 3.71
N HIS A 198 -3.67 -18.82 2.62
CA HIS A 198 -4.78 -19.65 2.14
C HIS A 198 -5.14 -20.75 3.13
N GLN A 199 -4.16 -21.52 3.65
CA GLN A 199 -4.38 -22.58 4.64
C GLN A 199 -5.03 -22.04 5.92
N ARG A 200 -4.69 -20.83 6.34
CA ARG A 200 -5.25 -20.16 7.52
C ARG A 200 -6.54 -19.38 7.23
N GLY A 201 -6.92 -19.26 5.94
CA GLY A 201 -8.09 -18.47 5.51
C GLY A 201 -7.95 -17.00 5.91
N ILE A 202 -6.78 -16.41 5.70
CA ILE A 202 -6.46 -15.01 6.03
C ILE A 202 -6.22 -14.25 4.72
N PRO A 203 -6.91 -13.13 4.47
CA PRO A 203 -6.65 -12.30 3.30
C PRO A 203 -5.23 -11.73 3.28
N LEU A 204 -4.67 -11.58 2.07
CA LEU A 204 -3.43 -10.83 1.84
C LEU A 204 -3.79 -9.42 1.34
N VAL A 205 -3.12 -8.41 1.87
CA VAL A 205 -3.12 -7.05 1.37
C VAL A 205 -1.74 -6.79 0.79
N GLU A 206 -1.68 -6.75 -0.55
CA GLU A 206 -0.47 -6.46 -1.31
C GLU A 206 -0.43 -4.97 -1.65
N ASP A 207 0.62 -4.28 -1.21
CA ASP A 207 0.88 -2.88 -1.53
C ASP A 207 2.09 -2.80 -2.48
N SER A 208 1.85 -2.50 -3.75
CA SER A 208 2.85 -2.63 -4.82
C SER A 208 3.14 -1.33 -5.58
N PRO A 209 3.53 -0.23 -4.90
CA PRO A 209 3.76 1.05 -5.56
C PRO A 209 5.06 1.08 -6.38
N TYR A 210 5.99 0.14 -6.15
CA TYR A 210 7.34 0.17 -6.72
C TYR A 210 7.64 -0.93 -7.73
N ARG A 211 6.72 -1.85 -7.97
CA ARG A 211 6.94 -3.05 -8.80
C ARG A 211 7.48 -2.73 -10.19
N GLU A 212 7.01 -1.67 -10.80
CA GLU A 212 7.40 -1.26 -12.14
C GLU A 212 8.74 -0.50 -12.19
N LEU A 213 9.31 -0.13 -11.03
CA LEU A 213 10.58 0.58 -10.93
C LEU A 213 11.80 -0.36 -10.95
N SER A 214 11.73 -1.48 -11.67
CA SER A 214 12.82 -2.43 -11.75
C SER A 214 14.00 -1.91 -12.57
N PHE A 215 15.16 -1.69 -11.94
CA PHE A 215 16.39 -1.33 -12.62
C PHE A 215 17.02 -2.49 -13.42
N THR A 216 16.62 -3.72 -13.16
CA THR A 216 17.12 -4.91 -13.84
C THR A 216 16.23 -5.38 -14.98
N GLY A 217 15.08 -4.77 -15.14
CA GLY A 217 14.03 -5.19 -16.08
C GLY A 217 13.33 -6.49 -15.69
N LYS A 218 13.66 -7.09 -14.54
CA LYS A 218 12.97 -8.28 -14.02
C LYS A 218 11.84 -7.83 -13.12
N ILE A 219 10.61 -8.15 -13.49
CA ILE A 219 9.42 -7.94 -12.69
C ILE A 219 8.89 -9.32 -12.30
N LEU A 220 8.76 -9.56 -11.00
CA LEU A 220 8.18 -10.79 -10.49
C LEU A 220 6.64 -10.71 -10.56
N PRO A 221 5.95 -11.85 -10.74
CA PRO A 221 4.49 -11.86 -10.68
C PRO A 221 4.01 -11.39 -9.30
N SER A 222 2.91 -10.63 -9.26
CA SER A 222 2.27 -10.21 -8.02
C SER A 222 1.75 -11.39 -7.23
N LEU A 223 1.43 -11.18 -5.95
CA LEU A 223 0.71 -12.19 -5.18
C LEU A 223 -0.69 -12.43 -5.76
N TRP A 224 -1.30 -11.38 -6.33
CA TRP A 224 -2.56 -11.49 -7.05
C TRP A 224 -2.49 -12.47 -8.22
N THR A 225 -1.45 -12.35 -9.08
CA THR A 225 -1.25 -13.27 -10.21
C THR A 225 -0.96 -14.70 -9.76
N LEU A 226 -0.33 -14.88 -8.60
CA LEU A 226 0.08 -16.20 -8.10
C LEU A 226 -1.02 -16.91 -7.29
N SER A 227 -2.05 -16.20 -6.85
CA SER A 227 -3.16 -16.72 -6.05
C SER A 227 -4.29 -17.20 -6.95
#